data_b117c23371a15c23e1f0273a249c201c
#
_entry.id   b117c23371a15c23e1f0273a249c201c
#
_cell.length_a   1.000
_cell.length_b   1.000
_cell.length_c   1.000
_cell.angle_alpha   90.00
_cell.angle_beta   90.00
_cell.angle_gamma   90.00
#
_symmetry.space_group_name_H-M   'P 1'
#
loop_
_entity.id
_entity.type
_entity.pdbx_description
1 polymer ?
#
loop_
_entity_poly.entity_id
_entity_poly.type
_entity_poly.pdbx_seq_one_letter_code
_entity_poly.pdbx_strand_id
1 'polypeptide(L)'
;MRARMYPVLVEPEELLNISSKDVVIIDVRKEEDYINGHIPDAVSLPLARVLESMDPKQLHRLFRGIGVDDASKYAIVYDDTFGALAARVAWALEYIGHERVSLLSITYGRWVSLGYPVEKGRGKDKDRDIEISVVDDTSADYDILATYDYIQAIIEGIKQLQQGKEAKSISDGSNREKGNGYGKVLLDVRERLNYLDHHIPYAMNIPWKAFAGEDRILKSVDEINSILSYRKISRDDEVIVYCGSVGTLSGLSYYALRLAGYSRVRLYARSLKEWRSLNLPVEGFKNAHYWDLSAE
;
A
#
# COMPACT_ATOMS: atom_id res chain seq x y z
N MET A 1 -3.83 -13.45 9.86
CA MET A 1 -4.51 -12.22 9.34
C MET A 1 -5.99 -12.50 9.16
N ARG A 2 -6.86 -11.59 9.62
CA ARG A 2 -8.31 -11.69 9.45
C ARG A 2 -8.71 -11.38 8.00
N ALA A 3 -9.79 -12.01 7.52
CA ALA A 3 -10.40 -11.62 6.25
C ALA A 3 -10.90 -10.17 6.36
N ARG A 4 -10.66 -9.36 5.32
CA ARG A 4 -11.12 -7.97 5.29
C ARG A 4 -12.66 -7.94 5.27
N MET A 5 -13.26 -7.14 6.15
CA MET A 5 -14.70 -7.05 6.30
C MET A 5 -15.33 -5.99 5.38
N TYR A 6 -14.51 -5.03 4.91
CA TYR A 6 -14.91 -3.93 4.04
C TYR A 6 -14.27 -4.05 2.65
N PRO A 7 -14.92 -3.57 1.59
CA PRO A 7 -14.35 -3.60 0.24
C PRO A 7 -13.05 -2.79 0.19
N VAL A 8 -12.14 -3.19 -0.70
CA VAL A 8 -10.91 -2.42 -0.95
C VAL A 8 -11.22 -1.10 -1.64
N LEU A 9 -12.15 -1.14 -2.59
CA LEU A 9 -12.60 0.00 -3.38
C LEU A 9 -14.08 0.28 -3.12
N VAL A 10 -14.44 1.56 -3.12
CA VAL A 10 -15.82 2.06 -3.08
C VAL A 10 -16.07 2.85 -4.36
N GLU A 11 -17.18 2.56 -5.03
CA GLU A 11 -17.61 3.30 -6.23
C GLU A 11 -18.21 4.66 -5.86
N PRO A 12 -18.13 5.66 -6.76
CA PRO A 12 -18.74 6.97 -6.54
C PRO A 12 -20.21 6.91 -6.13
N GLU A 13 -21.01 6.07 -6.79
CA GLU A 13 -22.44 5.91 -6.52
C GLU A 13 -22.68 5.31 -5.13
N GLU A 14 -21.82 4.38 -4.71
CA GLU A 14 -21.89 3.82 -3.36
C GLU A 14 -21.58 4.88 -2.31
N LEU A 15 -20.51 5.70 -2.53
CA LEU A 15 -20.15 6.78 -1.63
C LEU A 15 -21.30 7.79 -1.46
N LEU A 16 -21.95 8.18 -2.55
CA LEU A 16 -23.05 9.14 -2.52
C LEU A 16 -24.30 8.62 -1.77
N ASN A 17 -24.44 7.31 -1.61
CA ASN A 17 -25.55 6.66 -0.91
C ASN A 17 -25.25 6.36 0.56
N ILE A 18 -24.01 6.53 1.03
CA ILE A 18 -23.65 6.32 2.44
C ILE A 18 -24.08 7.55 3.25
N SER A 19 -24.65 7.31 4.43
CA SER A 19 -24.99 8.39 5.37
C SER A 19 -23.73 9.13 5.81
N SER A 20 -23.74 10.46 5.70
CA SER A 20 -22.61 11.31 6.15
C SER A 20 -22.30 11.21 7.65
N LYS A 21 -23.21 10.64 8.45
CA LYS A 21 -23.00 10.39 9.88
C LYS A 21 -22.10 9.18 10.13
N ASP A 22 -22.05 8.25 9.20
CA ASP A 22 -21.36 6.95 9.36
C ASP A 22 -20.02 6.92 8.62
N VAL A 23 -19.73 7.91 7.78
CA VAL A 23 -18.53 7.98 6.94
C VAL A 23 -17.68 9.19 7.24
N VAL A 24 -16.36 9.03 7.14
CA VAL A 24 -15.37 10.12 7.08
C VAL A 24 -14.68 10.02 5.71
N ILE A 25 -14.92 11.00 4.87
CA ILE A 25 -14.28 11.10 3.54
C ILE A 25 -12.99 11.89 3.71
N ILE A 26 -11.84 11.31 3.34
CA ILE A 26 -10.53 11.89 3.61
C ILE A 26 -9.85 12.26 2.29
N ASP A 27 -9.63 13.56 2.10
CA ASP A 27 -8.82 14.12 1.01
C ASP A 27 -7.36 14.19 1.44
N VAL A 28 -6.48 13.45 0.77
CA VAL A 28 -5.05 13.40 1.12
C VAL A 28 -4.15 14.23 0.21
N ARG A 29 -4.76 15.02 -0.67
CA ARG A 29 -4.07 16.00 -1.54
C ARG A 29 -3.50 17.14 -0.70
N LYS A 30 -2.82 18.07 -1.35
CA LYS A 30 -2.40 19.32 -0.69
C LYS A 30 -3.60 20.13 -0.25
N GLU A 31 -3.45 20.91 0.83
CA GLU A 31 -4.52 21.77 1.34
C GLU A 31 -5.02 22.76 0.29
N GLU A 32 -4.13 23.29 -0.54
CA GLU A 32 -4.49 24.20 -1.64
C GLU A 32 -5.44 23.53 -2.65
N ASP A 33 -5.15 22.26 -3.02
CA ASP A 33 -5.99 21.49 -3.94
C ASP A 33 -7.36 21.20 -3.34
N TYR A 34 -7.41 20.88 -2.04
CA TYR A 34 -8.64 20.70 -1.28
C TYR A 34 -9.50 21.97 -1.27
N ILE A 35 -8.91 23.13 -0.95
CA ILE A 35 -9.62 24.41 -0.90
C ILE A 35 -10.20 24.80 -2.28
N ASN A 36 -9.48 24.49 -3.36
CA ASN A 36 -9.91 24.76 -4.72
C ASN A 36 -11.10 23.88 -5.16
N GLY A 37 -11.26 22.71 -4.53
CA GLY A 37 -12.39 21.81 -4.76
C GLY A 37 -12.13 20.44 -4.14
N HIS A 38 -13.16 19.88 -3.49
CA HIS A 38 -13.13 18.58 -2.85
C HIS A 38 -14.49 17.88 -2.93
N ILE A 39 -14.54 16.60 -2.62
CA ILE A 39 -15.81 15.84 -2.50
C ILE A 39 -16.59 16.41 -1.31
N PRO A 40 -17.91 16.64 -1.46
CA PRO A 40 -18.74 17.17 -0.37
C PRO A 40 -18.55 16.42 0.95
N ASP A 41 -18.55 17.16 2.07
CA ASP A 41 -18.31 16.66 3.43
C ASP A 41 -16.91 16.02 3.66
N ALA A 42 -15.99 16.06 2.70
CA ALA A 42 -14.63 15.57 2.90
C ALA A 42 -13.84 16.43 3.89
N VAL A 43 -12.92 15.79 4.61
CA VAL A 43 -11.95 16.45 5.49
C VAL A 43 -10.56 16.42 4.86
N SER A 44 -9.79 17.51 5.03
CA SER A 44 -8.43 17.60 4.52
C SER A 44 -7.44 16.91 5.48
N LEU A 45 -6.71 15.93 4.99
CA LEU A 45 -5.55 15.33 5.68
C LEU A 45 -4.42 15.10 4.68
N PRO A 46 -3.62 16.10 4.35
CA PRO A 46 -2.49 15.95 3.45
C PRO A 46 -1.57 14.80 3.88
N LEU A 47 -1.16 13.95 2.92
CA LEU A 47 -0.27 12.82 3.19
C LEU A 47 0.96 13.20 4.03
N ALA A 48 1.51 14.40 3.82
CA ALA A 48 2.68 14.87 4.57
C ALA A 48 2.50 14.77 6.08
N ARG A 49 1.29 15.06 6.60
CA ARG A 49 0.96 14.95 8.03
C ARG A 49 1.04 13.51 8.55
N VAL A 50 0.61 12.55 7.74
CA VAL A 50 0.66 11.12 8.08
C VAL A 50 2.10 10.59 8.05
N LEU A 51 2.98 11.19 7.22
CA LEU A 51 4.38 10.80 7.11
C LEU A 51 5.28 11.35 8.22
N GLU A 52 4.81 12.28 9.04
CA GLU A 52 5.58 12.85 10.15
C GLU A 52 5.95 11.79 11.19
N SER A 53 5.12 10.76 11.34
CA SER A 53 5.38 9.69 12.32
C SER A 53 4.80 8.34 11.89
N MET A 54 5.48 7.28 12.35
CA MET A 54 4.97 5.91 12.33
C MET A 54 4.57 5.41 13.74
N ASP A 55 4.65 6.29 14.74
CA ASP A 55 4.20 5.96 16.10
C ASP A 55 2.66 5.81 16.11
N PRO A 56 2.15 4.63 16.50
CA PRO A 56 0.71 4.39 16.57
C PRO A 56 -0.06 5.44 17.38
N LYS A 57 0.48 5.89 18.52
CA LYS A 57 -0.16 6.91 19.37
C LYS A 57 -0.34 8.24 18.64
N GLN A 58 0.67 8.66 17.88
CA GLN A 58 0.61 9.91 17.11
C GLN A 58 -0.36 9.78 15.94
N LEU A 59 -0.37 8.64 15.26
CA LEU A 59 -1.31 8.36 14.18
C LEU A 59 -2.76 8.32 14.70
N HIS A 60 -3.02 7.66 15.84
CA HIS A 60 -4.35 7.67 16.47
C HIS A 60 -4.83 9.09 16.77
N ARG A 61 -3.98 9.94 17.36
CA ARG A 61 -4.33 11.34 17.62
C ARG A 61 -4.64 12.10 16.33
N LEU A 62 -3.82 11.90 15.30
CA LEU A 62 -3.99 12.54 14.00
C LEU A 62 -5.35 12.19 13.38
N PHE A 63 -5.68 10.89 13.30
CA PHE A 63 -6.92 10.42 12.67
C PHE A 63 -8.16 10.78 13.50
N ARG A 64 -8.06 10.76 14.83
CA ARG A 64 -9.13 11.28 15.69
C ARG A 64 -9.41 12.75 15.43
N GLY A 65 -8.35 13.55 15.29
CA GLY A 65 -8.45 14.98 14.98
C GLY A 65 -9.26 15.30 13.73
N ILE A 66 -9.47 14.34 12.84
CA ILE A 66 -10.29 14.50 11.64
C ILE A 66 -11.63 13.73 11.70
N GLY A 67 -11.99 13.18 12.88
CA GLY A 67 -13.27 12.50 13.09
C GLY A 67 -13.27 10.99 12.87
N VAL A 68 -12.09 10.36 12.68
CA VAL A 68 -11.93 8.90 12.76
C VAL A 68 -11.62 8.55 14.22
N ASP A 69 -12.58 8.79 15.08
CA ASP A 69 -12.49 8.71 16.53
C ASP A 69 -12.99 7.39 17.10
N ASP A 70 -13.72 6.63 16.31
CA ASP A 70 -14.43 5.42 16.67
C ASP A 70 -14.24 4.35 15.59
N ALA A 71 -14.09 3.10 16.01
CA ALA A 71 -14.01 1.95 15.11
C ALA A 71 -15.29 1.74 14.27
N SER A 72 -16.42 2.38 14.63
CA SER A 72 -17.67 2.33 13.87
C SER A 72 -17.65 3.20 12.61
N LYS A 73 -16.82 4.25 12.56
CA LYS A 73 -16.71 5.15 11.41
C LYS A 73 -16.10 4.45 10.21
N TYR A 74 -16.67 4.67 9.05
CA TYR A 74 -16.14 4.16 7.80
C TYR A 74 -15.29 5.23 7.12
N ALA A 75 -14.00 5.01 6.99
CA ALA A 75 -13.08 5.93 6.33
C ALA A 75 -13.00 5.62 4.83
N ILE A 76 -13.24 6.61 3.99
CA ILE A 76 -13.05 6.51 2.53
C ILE A 76 -12.01 7.54 2.13
N VAL A 77 -10.90 7.06 1.57
CA VAL A 77 -9.71 7.87 1.29
C VAL A 77 -9.57 8.07 -0.21
N TYR A 78 -9.31 9.29 -0.65
CA TYR A 78 -9.09 9.59 -2.05
C TYR A 78 -7.94 10.58 -2.30
N ASP A 79 -7.41 10.55 -3.50
CA ASP A 79 -6.41 11.49 -4.01
C ASP A 79 -6.63 11.81 -5.49
N ASP A 80 -5.66 12.50 -6.10
CA ASP A 80 -5.60 12.74 -7.53
C ASP A 80 -4.29 12.22 -8.16
N THR A 81 -3.65 11.24 -7.50
CA THR A 81 -2.37 10.65 -7.90
C THR A 81 -2.48 9.12 -7.99
N PHE A 82 -3.35 8.66 -8.86
CA PHE A 82 -3.59 7.23 -9.12
C PHE A 82 -4.01 6.40 -7.89
N GLY A 83 -4.48 7.03 -6.81
CA GLY A 83 -4.78 6.35 -5.55
C GLY A 83 -3.56 6.04 -4.68
N ALA A 84 -2.35 6.44 -5.08
CA ALA A 84 -1.13 6.07 -4.36
C ALA A 84 -0.98 6.78 -3.01
N LEU A 85 -1.36 8.05 -2.93
CA LEU A 85 -1.33 8.80 -1.67
C LEU A 85 -2.43 8.30 -0.73
N ALA A 86 -3.64 8.10 -1.28
CA ALA A 86 -4.77 7.53 -0.56
C ALA A 86 -4.46 6.15 0.01
N ALA A 87 -3.84 5.28 -0.77
CA ALA A 87 -3.44 3.95 -0.33
C ALA A 87 -2.45 3.99 0.86
N ARG A 88 -1.51 4.94 0.88
CA ARG A 88 -0.57 5.09 2.00
C ARG A 88 -1.26 5.55 3.28
N VAL A 89 -2.25 6.44 3.19
CA VAL A 89 -3.04 6.91 4.34
C VAL A 89 -4.01 5.82 4.82
N ALA A 90 -4.70 5.16 3.91
CA ALA A 90 -5.59 4.04 4.24
C ALA A 90 -4.83 2.90 4.94
N TRP A 91 -3.62 2.57 4.47
CA TRP A 91 -2.75 1.61 5.14
C TRP A 91 -2.37 2.07 6.57
N ALA A 92 -2.12 3.38 6.78
CA ALA A 92 -1.82 3.88 8.12
C ALA A 92 -3.01 3.74 9.08
N LEU A 93 -4.24 3.87 8.57
CA LEU A 93 -5.46 3.58 9.33
C LEU A 93 -5.54 2.09 9.70
N GLU A 94 -5.34 1.18 8.74
CA GLU A 94 -5.30 -0.26 9.04
C GLU A 94 -4.18 -0.60 10.03
N TYR A 95 -3.01 0.03 9.91
CA TYR A 95 -1.88 -0.19 10.80
C TYR A 95 -2.20 0.13 12.26
N ILE A 96 -2.99 1.16 12.53
CA ILE A 96 -3.46 1.49 13.89
C ILE A 96 -4.74 0.73 14.28
N GLY A 97 -5.13 -0.30 13.55
CA GLY A 97 -6.26 -1.17 13.88
C GLY A 97 -7.62 -0.67 13.37
N HIS A 98 -7.68 0.41 12.58
CA HIS A 98 -8.93 0.87 11.99
C HIS A 98 -9.23 0.08 10.70
N GLU A 99 -10.00 -1.02 10.84
CA GLU A 99 -10.26 -1.95 9.72
C GLU A 99 -11.32 -1.45 8.74
N ARG A 100 -12.15 -0.45 9.12
CA ARG A 100 -13.23 0.13 8.30
C ARG A 100 -12.70 1.21 7.37
N VAL A 101 -11.85 0.85 6.42
CA VAL A 101 -11.25 1.78 5.47
C VAL A 101 -11.31 1.25 4.05
N SER A 102 -11.58 2.13 3.09
CA SER A 102 -11.55 1.83 1.65
C SER A 102 -10.96 3.00 0.87
N LEU A 103 -10.55 2.73 -0.35
CA LEU A 103 -10.14 3.74 -1.32
C LEU A 103 -11.33 4.07 -2.21
N LEU A 104 -11.49 5.33 -2.59
CA LEU A 104 -12.37 5.68 -3.70
C LEU A 104 -11.81 5.05 -4.98
N SER A 105 -12.65 4.39 -5.77
CA SER A 105 -12.21 3.62 -6.95
C SER A 105 -11.66 4.47 -8.10
N ILE A 106 -11.86 5.80 -8.04
CA ILE A 106 -11.42 6.77 -9.05
C ILE A 106 -10.64 7.91 -8.40
N THR A 107 -9.86 8.64 -9.20
CA THR A 107 -9.18 9.86 -8.76
C THR A 107 -10.16 11.04 -8.65
N TYR A 108 -9.77 12.08 -7.92
CA TYR A 108 -10.57 13.30 -7.82
C TYR A 108 -10.80 13.96 -9.19
N GLY A 109 -9.78 14.03 -10.05
CA GLY A 109 -9.95 14.56 -11.40
C GLY A 109 -10.99 13.78 -12.22
N ARG A 110 -11.02 12.45 -12.05
CA ARG A 110 -12.06 11.62 -12.69
C ARG A 110 -13.44 11.88 -12.09
N TRP A 111 -13.56 12.03 -10.76
CA TRP A 111 -14.78 12.43 -10.06
C TRP A 111 -15.38 13.72 -10.68
N VAL A 112 -14.56 14.75 -10.83
CA VAL A 112 -14.96 16.03 -11.44
C VAL A 112 -15.38 15.86 -12.91
N SER A 113 -14.60 15.08 -13.68
CA SER A 113 -14.88 14.88 -15.12
C SER A 113 -16.20 14.14 -15.39
N LEU A 114 -16.65 13.34 -14.44
CA LEU A 114 -17.94 12.62 -14.48
C LEU A 114 -19.11 13.49 -13.98
N GLY A 115 -18.85 14.73 -13.53
CA GLY A 115 -19.89 15.66 -13.10
C GLY A 115 -20.42 15.41 -11.70
N TYR A 116 -19.73 14.67 -10.86
CA TYR A 116 -20.11 14.47 -9.47
C TYR A 116 -20.00 15.75 -8.64
N PRO A 117 -20.74 15.88 -7.53
CA PRO A 117 -20.76 17.09 -6.70
C PRO A 117 -19.38 17.48 -6.16
N VAL A 118 -19.12 18.79 -6.11
CA VAL A 118 -17.86 19.37 -5.59
C VAL A 118 -18.19 20.52 -4.66
N GLU A 119 -17.51 20.57 -3.51
CA GLU A 119 -17.48 21.72 -2.61
C GLU A 119 -16.17 22.50 -2.77
N LYS A 120 -16.17 23.80 -2.38
CA LYS A 120 -14.98 24.67 -2.38
C LYS A 120 -14.83 25.33 -1.01
N GLY A 121 -13.59 25.72 -0.70
CA GLY A 121 -13.28 26.38 0.55
C GLY A 121 -12.75 25.41 1.60
N ARG A 122 -12.72 25.83 2.86
CA ARG A 122 -12.11 25.03 3.94
C ARG A 122 -13.03 23.96 4.56
N GLY A 123 -14.23 23.75 3.98
CA GLY A 123 -15.16 22.77 4.51
C GLY A 123 -15.61 23.03 5.95
N LYS A 124 -16.14 22.01 6.61
CA LYS A 124 -16.64 22.08 8.02
C LYS A 124 -15.53 21.94 9.07
N ASP A 125 -14.26 21.90 8.69
CA ASP A 125 -13.12 21.58 9.58
C ASP A 125 -12.76 22.69 10.56
N LYS A 126 -13.50 23.82 10.61
CA LYS A 126 -13.04 25.00 11.32
C LYS A 126 -13.11 24.95 12.84
N ASP A 127 -13.87 24.04 13.46
CA ASP A 127 -14.17 24.12 14.88
C ASP A 127 -14.33 22.75 15.58
N ARG A 128 -13.61 21.73 15.18
CA ARG A 128 -13.55 20.54 16.04
C ARG A 128 -12.41 20.69 17.03
N ASP A 129 -12.65 21.42 18.11
CA ASP A 129 -11.96 21.20 19.38
C ASP A 129 -12.31 19.78 19.86
N ILE A 130 -11.68 18.78 19.24
CA ILE A 130 -11.78 17.43 19.75
C ILE A 130 -10.96 17.41 21.03
N GLU A 131 -11.63 17.43 22.18
CA GLU A 131 -11.01 17.05 23.44
C GLU A 131 -10.32 15.71 23.21
N ILE A 132 -9.00 15.74 23.12
CA ILE A 132 -8.18 14.54 22.93
C ILE A 132 -8.20 13.80 24.26
N SER A 133 -9.26 13.02 24.50
CA SER A 133 -9.28 12.08 25.60
C SER A 133 -8.07 11.14 25.41
N VAL A 134 -7.29 10.99 26.46
CA VAL A 134 -6.12 10.12 26.48
C VAL A 134 -6.59 8.71 26.15
N VAL A 135 -6.20 8.21 24.97
CA VAL A 135 -6.51 6.84 24.58
C VAL A 135 -5.36 5.97 24.99
N ASP A 136 -5.63 5.06 25.88
CA ASP A 136 -4.71 3.99 26.28
C ASP A 136 -4.60 2.88 25.20
N ASP A 137 -5.48 2.85 24.20
CA ASP A 137 -5.45 1.86 23.14
C ASP A 137 -4.40 2.26 22.09
N THR A 138 -3.25 1.61 22.19
CA THR A 138 -2.11 1.77 21.28
C THR A 138 -1.94 0.53 20.43
N SER A 139 -3.02 -0.19 20.16
CA SER A 139 -3.00 -1.36 19.32
C SER A 139 -2.55 -0.99 17.90
N ALA A 140 -1.55 -1.71 17.43
CA ALA A 140 -1.10 -1.62 16.03
C ALA A 140 -1.11 -3.01 15.42
N ASP A 141 -1.57 -3.11 14.18
CA ASP A 141 -1.49 -4.36 13.40
C ASP A 141 -0.10 -4.51 12.79
N TYR A 142 0.81 -5.09 13.55
CA TYR A 142 2.16 -5.39 13.08
C TYR A 142 2.19 -6.50 12.02
N ASP A 143 1.10 -7.21 11.79
CA ASP A 143 1.03 -8.25 10.76
C ASP A 143 0.99 -7.68 9.35
N ILE A 144 0.63 -6.41 9.18
CA ILE A 144 0.67 -5.73 7.88
C ILE A 144 1.91 -4.88 7.66
N LEU A 145 2.75 -4.72 8.71
CA LEU A 145 4.01 -3.98 8.63
C LEU A 145 5.19 -4.94 8.36
N ALA A 146 6.07 -4.57 7.45
CA ALA A 146 7.40 -5.13 7.33
C ALA A 146 8.44 -4.09 7.78
N THR A 147 9.42 -4.53 8.56
CA THR A 147 10.61 -3.76 8.96
C THR A 147 11.83 -4.24 8.19
N TYR A 148 12.91 -3.47 8.21
CA TYR A 148 14.18 -3.92 7.59
C TYR A 148 14.70 -5.21 8.23
N ASP A 149 14.58 -5.37 9.56
CA ASP A 149 14.98 -6.60 10.27
C ASP A 149 14.18 -7.81 9.79
N TYR A 150 12.86 -7.63 9.58
CA TYR A 150 11.99 -8.67 9.06
C TYR A 150 12.43 -9.11 7.65
N ILE A 151 12.81 -8.16 6.79
CA ILE A 151 13.30 -8.44 5.44
C ILE A 151 14.68 -9.12 5.49
N GLN A 152 15.58 -8.69 6.37
CA GLN A 152 16.87 -9.34 6.56
C GLN A 152 16.70 -10.81 6.98
N ALA A 153 15.78 -11.10 7.90
CA ALA A 153 15.49 -12.47 8.30
C ALA A 153 14.98 -13.33 7.13
N ILE A 154 14.17 -12.75 6.23
CA ILE A 154 13.72 -13.45 5.00
C ILE A 154 14.91 -13.76 4.09
N ILE A 155 15.78 -12.78 3.83
CA ILE A 155 16.96 -12.93 2.98
C ILE A 155 17.88 -14.04 3.53
N GLU A 156 18.11 -14.04 4.81
CA GLU A 156 18.94 -15.07 5.46
C GLU A 156 18.32 -16.45 5.33
N GLY A 157 17.02 -16.58 5.53
CA GLY A 157 16.29 -17.84 5.33
C GLY A 157 16.38 -18.36 3.89
N ILE A 158 16.30 -17.47 2.89
CA ILE A 158 16.48 -17.83 1.47
C ILE A 158 17.90 -18.35 1.23
N LYS A 159 18.94 -17.67 1.74
CA LYS A 159 20.35 -18.11 1.61
C LYS A 159 20.56 -19.50 2.19
N GLN A 160 20.06 -19.75 3.39
CA GLN A 160 20.20 -21.05 4.04
C GLN A 160 19.55 -22.19 3.25
N LEU A 161 18.36 -21.92 2.66
CA LEU A 161 17.69 -22.90 1.81
C LEU A 161 18.45 -23.18 0.51
N GLN A 162 19.07 -22.18 -0.11
CA GLN A 162 19.89 -22.35 -1.28
C GLN A 162 21.12 -23.22 -0.98
N GLN A 163 21.83 -22.92 0.09
CA GLN A 163 22.98 -23.72 0.54
C GLN A 163 22.57 -25.16 0.87
N GLY A 164 21.43 -25.36 1.53
CA GLY A 164 20.89 -26.70 1.82
C GLY A 164 20.44 -27.47 0.57
N LYS A 165 19.98 -26.79 -0.50
CA LYS A 165 19.64 -27.40 -1.80
C LYS A 165 20.88 -27.75 -2.60
N GLU A 166 21.92 -26.95 -2.60
CA GLU A 166 23.20 -27.25 -3.22
C GLU A 166 23.83 -28.51 -2.58
N ALA A 167 23.76 -28.63 -1.25
CA ALA A 167 24.20 -29.83 -0.56
C ALA A 167 23.38 -31.10 -0.91
N LYS A 168 22.06 -30.96 -1.20
CA LYS A 168 21.17 -32.08 -1.59
C LYS A 168 21.20 -32.38 -3.09
N SER A 169 21.40 -31.38 -3.97
CA SER A 169 21.45 -31.59 -5.43
C SER A 169 22.69 -32.39 -5.86
N ILE A 170 23.73 -32.44 -5.03
CA ILE A 170 24.89 -33.31 -5.19
C ILE A 170 24.52 -34.79 -4.92
N SER A 171 23.40 -35.05 -4.21
CA SER A 171 22.98 -36.39 -3.80
C SER A 171 21.75 -36.94 -4.55
N ASP A 172 20.95 -36.12 -5.24
CA ASP A 172 19.70 -36.57 -5.87
C ASP A 172 19.30 -35.67 -7.04
N GLY A 173 19.39 -36.15 -8.25
CA GLY A 173 19.23 -35.44 -9.52
C GLY A 173 17.79 -34.99 -9.88
N SER A 174 16.96 -34.58 -8.92
CA SER A 174 15.60 -34.10 -9.12
C SER A 174 15.46 -32.58 -8.98
N ASN A 175 15.58 -31.89 -10.11
CA ASN A 175 15.28 -30.47 -10.26
C ASN A 175 13.77 -30.26 -10.46
N ARG A 176 13.03 -29.80 -9.43
CA ARG A 176 11.69 -29.22 -9.59
C ARG A 176 11.72 -27.79 -9.06
N GLU A 177 11.82 -26.86 -10.00
CA GLU A 177 11.58 -25.42 -9.76
C GLU A 177 10.11 -25.19 -9.39
N LYS A 178 9.83 -25.05 -8.11
CA LYS A 178 8.61 -24.40 -7.60
C LYS A 178 9.07 -23.09 -6.99
N GLY A 179 8.59 -21.93 -7.51
CA GLY A 179 8.76 -20.60 -6.96
C GLY A 179 9.94 -20.41 -5.98
N ASN A 180 10.07 -19.34 -5.25
CA ASN A 180 11.15 -19.14 -4.27
C ASN A 180 11.25 -20.23 -3.18
N GLY A 181 10.36 -21.21 -3.16
CA GLY A 181 10.36 -22.36 -2.26
C GLY A 181 10.23 -22.02 -0.76
N TYR A 182 10.11 -20.73 -0.43
CA TYR A 182 10.10 -20.22 0.93
C TYR A 182 8.72 -19.70 1.37
N GLY A 183 7.75 -19.62 0.45
CA GLY A 183 6.41 -19.08 0.73
C GLY A 183 6.41 -17.59 1.09
N LYS A 184 7.49 -16.87 0.75
CA LYS A 184 7.64 -15.42 0.97
C LYS A 184 8.22 -14.76 -0.28
N VAL A 185 7.63 -13.62 -0.68
CA VAL A 185 8.01 -12.86 -1.87
C VAL A 185 8.34 -11.43 -1.47
N LEU A 186 9.54 -10.98 -1.79
CA LEU A 186 9.90 -9.55 -1.75
C LEU A 186 9.55 -8.95 -3.11
N LEU A 187 8.64 -7.97 -3.13
CA LEU A 187 8.13 -7.35 -4.34
C LEU A 187 8.53 -5.88 -4.43
N ASP A 188 9.46 -5.57 -5.34
CA ASP A 188 9.82 -4.21 -5.73
C ASP A 188 8.82 -3.70 -6.77
N VAL A 189 8.09 -2.65 -6.45
CA VAL A 189 7.07 -2.09 -7.37
C VAL A 189 7.53 -0.82 -8.09
N ARG A 190 8.81 -0.50 -8.04
CA ARG A 190 9.39 0.61 -8.81
C ARG A 190 9.43 0.26 -10.29
N GLU A 191 9.60 1.29 -11.10
CA GLU A 191 9.83 1.12 -12.54
C GLU A 191 11.04 0.22 -12.79
N ARG A 192 11.00 -0.54 -13.89
CA ARG A 192 11.99 -1.56 -14.23
C ARG A 192 13.44 -1.06 -14.19
N LEU A 193 13.72 0.13 -14.72
CA LEU A 193 15.08 0.71 -14.70
C LEU A 193 15.58 0.95 -13.28
N ASN A 194 14.72 1.44 -12.38
CA ASN A 194 15.10 1.66 -10.98
C ASN A 194 15.40 0.35 -10.25
N TYR A 195 14.67 -0.71 -10.58
CA TYR A 195 14.92 -2.04 -10.04
C TYR A 195 16.25 -2.60 -10.57
N LEU A 196 16.52 -2.49 -11.88
CA LEU A 196 17.75 -2.98 -12.51
C LEU A 196 18.98 -2.24 -11.98
N ASP A 197 18.88 -0.95 -11.67
CA ASP A 197 19.96 -0.16 -11.08
C ASP A 197 20.36 -0.71 -9.71
N HIS A 198 19.40 -0.84 -8.81
CA HIS A 198 19.61 -1.46 -7.50
C HIS A 198 18.29 -1.84 -6.82
N HIS A 199 18.25 -2.96 -6.12
CA HIS A 199 17.09 -3.47 -5.40
C HIS A 199 17.51 -4.25 -4.16
N ILE A 200 16.58 -4.55 -3.26
CA ILE A 200 16.82 -5.42 -2.10
C ILE A 200 17.11 -6.84 -2.63
N PRO A 201 18.12 -7.54 -2.12
CA PRO A 201 18.48 -8.89 -2.57
C PRO A 201 17.28 -9.84 -2.58
N TYR A 202 17.22 -10.70 -3.61
CA TYR A 202 16.13 -11.66 -3.85
C TYR A 202 14.76 -11.04 -4.14
N ALA A 203 14.64 -9.72 -4.29
CA ALA A 203 13.38 -9.12 -4.67
C ALA A 203 13.05 -9.41 -6.14
N MET A 204 11.76 -9.64 -6.41
CA MET A 204 11.25 -9.65 -7.78
C MET A 204 10.63 -8.29 -8.11
N ASN A 205 10.56 -7.94 -9.39
CA ASN A 205 9.97 -6.69 -9.82
C ASN A 205 8.64 -6.90 -10.55
N ILE A 206 7.62 -6.20 -10.09
CA ILE A 206 6.39 -5.93 -10.85
C ILE A 206 6.13 -4.44 -10.68
N PRO A 207 6.32 -3.61 -11.71
CA PRO A 207 6.08 -2.17 -11.61
C PRO A 207 4.64 -1.87 -11.17
N TRP A 208 4.45 -0.89 -10.30
CA TRP A 208 3.14 -0.50 -9.77
C TRP A 208 2.10 -0.25 -10.86
N LYS A 209 2.52 0.26 -12.03
CA LYS A 209 1.66 0.48 -13.19
C LYS A 209 1.00 -0.79 -13.72
N ALA A 210 1.59 -1.95 -13.47
CA ALA A 210 0.98 -3.21 -13.83
C ALA A 210 -0.35 -3.44 -13.09
N PHE A 211 -0.52 -2.85 -11.91
CA PHE A 211 -1.73 -2.95 -11.10
C PHE A 211 -2.69 -1.76 -11.29
N ALA A 212 -2.21 -0.65 -11.83
CA ALA A 212 -3.02 0.56 -12.04
C ALA A 212 -4.02 0.36 -13.19
N GLY A 213 -5.24 0.81 -13.00
CA GLY A 213 -6.27 0.86 -14.03
C GLY A 213 -6.19 2.13 -14.88
N GLU A 214 -6.95 2.17 -15.97
CA GLU A 214 -7.03 3.37 -16.84
C GLU A 214 -8.08 4.36 -16.30
N ASP A 215 -9.30 3.90 -16.07
CA ASP A 215 -10.43 4.70 -15.57
C ASP A 215 -10.63 4.60 -14.05
N ARG A 216 -9.96 3.67 -13.42
CA ARG A 216 -9.98 3.37 -11.98
C ARG A 216 -8.56 3.35 -11.44
N ILE A 217 -8.41 3.51 -10.14
CA ILE A 217 -7.08 3.48 -9.50
C ILE A 217 -6.42 2.11 -9.55
N LEU A 218 -7.19 1.03 -9.64
CA LEU A 218 -6.72 -0.36 -9.75
C LEU A 218 -7.42 -1.09 -10.90
N LYS A 219 -6.71 -2.02 -11.48
CA LYS A 219 -7.25 -3.02 -12.43
C LYS A 219 -8.27 -3.94 -11.75
N SER A 220 -9.00 -4.68 -12.57
CA SER A 220 -9.91 -5.73 -12.10
C SER A 220 -9.17 -6.85 -11.36
N VAL A 221 -9.91 -7.57 -10.53
CA VAL A 221 -9.42 -8.73 -9.78
C VAL A 221 -8.78 -9.77 -10.71
N ASP A 222 -9.41 -10.02 -11.86
CA ASP A 222 -8.95 -11.04 -12.81
C ASP A 222 -7.65 -10.64 -13.50
N GLU A 223 -7.51 -9.36 -13.89
CA GLU A 223 -6.27 -8.84 -14.46
C GLU A 223 -5.11 -8.92 -13.46
N ILE A 224 -5.35 -8.49 -12.20
CA ILE A 224 -4.33 -8.55 -11.14
C ILE A 224 -3.93 -10.01 -10.87
N ASN A 225 -4.91 -10.93 -10.76
CA ASN A 225 -4.62 -12.35 -10.57
C ASN A 225 -3.83 -12.96 -11.75
N SER A 226 -4.13 -12.54 -12.97
CA SER A 226 -3.38 -12.99 -14.16
C SER A 226 -1.91 -12.57 -14.09
N ILE A 227 -1.63 -11.32 -13.71
CA ILE A 227 -0.27 -10.81 -13.52
C ILE A 227 0.48 -11.59 -12.43
N LEU A 228 -0.16 -11.80 -11.27
CA LEU A 228 0.47 -12.49 -10.14
C LEU A 228 0.72 -13.96 -10.45
N SER A 229 -0.21 -14.63 -11.13
CA SER A 229 -0.07 -16.01 -11.56
C SER A 229 1.03 -16.18 -12.60
N TYR A 230 1.14 -15.27 -13.57
CA TYR A 230 2.23 -15.25 -14.54
C TYR A 230 3.59 -15.15 -13.85
N ARG A 231 3.69 -14.37 -12.79
CA ARG A 231 4.89 -14.21 -11.95
C ARG A 231 5.04 -15.34 -10.91
N LYS A 232 4.19 -16.37 -10.94
CA LYS A 232 4.20 -17.52 -10.04
C LYS A 232 4.08 -17.14 -8.54
N ILE A 233 3.38 -16.05 -8.23
CA ILE A 233 3.07 -15.64 -6.86
C ILE A 233 1.76 -16.32 -6.46
N SER A 234 1.82 -17.20 -5.46
CA SER A 234 0.67 -17.91 -4.92
C SER A 234 -0.09 -17.08 -3.89
N ARG A 235 -1.39 -17.34 -3.73
CA ARG A 235 -2.20 -16.74 -2.65
C ARG A 235 -1.74 -17.18 -1.25
N ASP A 236 -1.05 -18.31 -1.18
CA ASP A 236 -0.48 -18.82 0.08
C ASP A 236 0.87 -18.17 0.43
N ASP A 237 1.46 -17.42 -0.51
CA ASP A 237 2.69 -16.70 -0.24
C ASP A 237 2.42 -15.48 0.65
N GLU A 238 3.38 -15.17 1.50
CA GLU A 238 3.46 -13.88 2.17
C GLU A 238 4.20 -12.90 1.27
N VAL A 239 3.51 -11.83 0.84
CA VAL A 239 4.08 -10.84 -0.09
C VAL A 239 4.46 -9.57 0.66
N ILE A 240 5.73 -9.22 0.62
CA ILE A 240 6.26 -7.99 1.20
C ILE A 240 6.48 -6.98 0.08
N VAL A 241 5.71 -5.89 0.08
CA VAL A 241 5.73 -4.88 -0.97
C VAL A 241 6.56 -3.67 -0.55
N TYR A 242 7.44 -3.19 -1.41
CA TYR A 242 8.19 -1.96 -1.17
C TYR A 242 8.38 -1.13 -2.45
N CYS A 243 8.71 0.16 -2.29
CA CYS A 243 9.02 1.07 -3.40
C CYS A 243 10.30 1.88 -3.12
N GLY A 244 10.38 3.13 -3.59
CA GLY A 244 11.57 3.97 -3.44
C GLY A 244 11.74 4.59 -2.06
N SER A 245 10.62 5.05 -1.41
CA SER A 245 10.78 5.89 -0.21
C SER A 245 9.66 5.73 0.84
N VAL A 246 8.50 6.34 0.64
CA VAL A 246 7.49 6.55 1.71
C VAL A 246 6.29 5.61 1.63
N GLY A 247 6.36 4.60 0.80
CA GLY A 247 5.34 3.56 0.75
C GLY A 247 4.07 3.92 -0.04
N THR A 248 4.07 4.95 -0.89
CA THR A 248 2.90 5.35 -1.67
C THR A 248 2.60 4.35 -2.79
N LEU A 249 3.52 4.14 -3.72
CA LEU A 249 3.35 3.19 -4.83
C LEU A 249 3.21 1.76 -4.33
N SER A 250 3.98 1.38 -3.31
CA SER A 250 3.84 0.07 -2.66
C SER A 250 2.56 -0.05 -1.84
N GLY A 251 2.02 1.04 -1.30
CA GLY A 251 0.68 1.07 -0.71
C GLY A 251 -0.41 0.77 -1.72
N LEU A 252 -0.35 1.36 -2.92
CA LEU A 252 -1.28 1.03 -4.00
C LEU A 252 -1.19 -0.45 -4.39
N SER A 253 0.03 -0.96 -4.55
CA SER A 253 0.25 -2.38 -4.87
C SER A 253 -0.16 -3.32 -3.73
N TYR A 254 -0.01 -2.90 -2.46
CA TYR A 254 -0.57 -3.61 -1.30
C TYR A 254 -2.09 -3.77 -1.45
N TYR A 255 -2.82 -2.70 -1.79
CA TYR A 255 -4.26 -2.77 -1.99
C TYR A 255 -4.65 -3.56 -3.24
N ALA A 256 -3.84 -3.55 -4.31
CA ALA A 256 -4.06 -4.42 -5.46
C ALA A 256 -4.02 -5.92 -5.07
N LEU A 257 -3.02 -6.31 -4.28
CA LEU A 257 -2.91 -7.68 -3.75
C LEU A 257 -4.09 -8.02 -2.83
N ARG A 258 -4.48 -7.09 -1.94
CA ARG A 258 -5.65 -7.28 -1.05
C ARG A 258 -6.95 -7.42 -1.85
N LEU A 259 -7.13 -6.64 -2.91
CA LEU A 259 -8.26 -6.73 -3.84
C LEU A 259 -8.31 -8.08 -4.55
N ALA A 260 -7.15 -8.59 -4.96
CA ALA A 260 -7.00 -9.90 -5.58
C ALA A 260 -7.17 -11.10 -4.61
N GLY A 261 -7.41 -10.84 -3.32
CA GLY A 261 -7.68 -11.86 -2.31
C GLY A 261 -6.44 -12.43 -1.61
N TYR A 262 -5.28 -11.76 -1.75
CA TYR A 262 -4.09 -12.13 -0.98
C TYR A 262 -4.24 -11.66 0.47
N SER A 263 -4.25 -12.60 1.41
CA SER A 263 -4.45 -12.30 2.83
C SER A 263 -3.14 -11.94 3.56
N ARG A 264 -2.00 -12.46 3.10
CA ARG A 264 -0.69 -12.32 3.74
C ARG A 264 0.16 -11.29 3.01
N VAL A 265 -0.20 -10.01 3.13
CA VAL A 265 0.52 -8.90 2.49
C VAL A 265 1.05 -7.95 3.55
N ARG A 266 2.35 -7.62 3.48
CA ARG A 266 2.99 -6.63 4.34
C ARG A 266 3.51 -5.46 3.52
N LEU A 267 3.42 -4.27 4.07
CA LEU A 267 4.02 -3.08 3.48
C LEU A 267 5.32 -2.73 4.21
N TYR A 268 6.42 -2.67 3.48
CA TYR A 268 7.64 -2.02 3.94
C TYR A 268 7.52 -0.51 3.68
N ALA A 269 6.87 0.19 4.60
CA ALA A 269 6.46 1.58 4.41
C ALA A 269 7.62 2.55 4.23
N ARG A 270 8.77 2.30 4.87
CA ARG A 270 9.99 3.12 4.74
C ARG A 270 10.83 2.76 3.52
N SER A 271 10.55 1.61 2.92
CA SER A 271 11.03 1.18 1.61
C SER A 271 12.56 1.23 1.42
N LEU A 272 12.99 1.27 0.17
CA LEU A 272 14.42 1.24 -0.19
C LEU A 272 15.22 2.43 0.37
N LYS A 273 14.59 3.58 0.62
CA LYS A 273 15.26 4.74 1.21
C LYS A 273 15.83 4.41 2.60
N GLU A 274 15.04 3.77 3.48
CA GLU A 274 15.51 3.32 4.79
C GLU A 274 16.59 2.25 4.64
N TRP A 275 16.36 1.23 3.81
CA TRP A 275 17.30 0.14 3.54
C TRP A 275 18.69 0.67 3.20
N ARG A 276 18.77 1.64 2.28
CA ARG A 276 20.00 2.28 1.88
C ARG A 276 20.61 3.17 2.96
N SER A 277 19.80 3.88 3.74
CA SER A 277 20.30 4.71 4.85
C SER A 277 20.97 3.89 5.95
N LEU A 278 20.61 2.62 6.08
CA LEU A 278 21.21 1.64 6.98
C LEU A 278 22.42 0.93 6.35
N ASN A 279 22.86 1.32 5.14
CA ASN A 279 23.92 0.68 4.39
C ASN A 279 23.74 -0.83 4.19
N LEU A 280 22.49 -1.30 4.09
CA LEU A 280 22.18 -2.71 3.87
C LEU A 280 22.47 -3.11 2.41
N PRO A 281 22.82 -4.39 2.16
CA PRO A 281 23.19 -4.88 0.84
C PRO A 281 22.09 -4.63 -0.21
N VAL A 282 22.50 -4.26 -1.41
CA VAL A 282 21.65 -4.18 -2.59
C VAL A 282 22.22 -5.02 -3.71
N GLU A 283 21.36 -5.54 -4.56
CA GLU A 283 21.70 -6.16 -5.83
C GLU A 283 21.33 -5.23 -6.97
N GLY A 284 21.98 -5.41 -8.11
CA GLY A 284 21.72 -4.66 -9.33
C GLY A 284 22.41 -5.33 -10.51
N PHE A 285 21.95 -5.03 -11.69
CA PHE A 285 22.55 -5.56 -12.93
C PHE A 285 23.66 -4.62 -13.37
N LYS A 286 24.92 -5.03 -13.19
CA LYS A 286 26.13 -4.22 -13.46
C LYS A 286 26.25 -3.66 -14.88
N ASN A 287 25.39 -4.01 -15.80
CA ASN A 287 25.33 -3.51 -17.17
C ASN A 287 23.90 -3.62 -17.71
N ALA A 288 22.92 -3.14 -16.95
CA ALA A 288 21.54 -3.06 -17.43
C ALA A 288 21.48 -2.12 -18.65
N HIS A 289 21.38 -2.69 -19.84
CA HIS A 289 21.19 -1.95 -21.06
C HIS A 289 19.70 -1.84 -21.40
N TYR A 290 19.35 -0.86 -22.22
CA TYR A 290 17.98 -0.65 -22.71
C TYR A 290 17.33 -1.93 -23.28
N TRP A 291 18.14 -2.84 -23.81
CA TRP A 291 17.72 -4.13 -24.37
C TRP A 291 17.19 -5.13 -23.33
N ASP A 292 17.55 -4.96 -22.05
CA ASP A 292 17.06 -5.80 -20.95
C ASP A 292 15.59 -5.48 -20.60
N LEU A 293 15.05 -4.41 -21.19
CA LEU A 293 13.66 -3.98 -21.04
C LEU A 293 12.71 -4.69 -22.01
N SER A 294 13.24 -5.31 -23.04
CA SER A 294 12.45 -5.93 -24.13
C SER A 294 12.10 -7.40 -23.89
N ALA A 295 12.47 -7.95 -22.74
CA ALA A 295 12.28 -9.36 -22.40
C ALA A 295 11.02 -9.63 -21.55
N GLU A 296 9.97 -8.79 -21.67
CA GLU A 296 8.67 -8.99 -21.00
C GLU A 296 7.55 -9.24 -22.02
#